data_9f04ba7dcb9e64164d7d54df52312c70
#
_entry.id   9f04ba7dcb9e64164d7d54df52312c70
#
_cell.length_a   1.000
_cell.length_b   1.000
_cell.length_c   1.000
_cell.angle_alpha   90.00
_cell.angle_beta   90.00
_cell.angle_gamma   90.00
#
_symmetry.space_group_name_H-M   'P 1'
#
loop_
_entity.id
_entity.type
_entity.pdbx_description
1 polymer ?
#
loop_
_entity_poly.entity_id
_entity_poly.type
_entity_poly.pdbx_seq_one_letter_code
_entity_poly.pdbx_strand_id
1 'polypeptide(L)'
;MFRRHFLQALPLAAAAVSTVPKGAFSQAVGGGSKTLVAYFSRTGNTRVIAYQIRRAKDAALFEIDPAVAYPEDYEETVAQARRETASGYLPPLRASVRQVRQYDAVYLGFPIWGMTAPPVIRSFIRTHDLSEKAVYPFITHGGYGLGNSIDVVTSLAPRAHLKPVLSMEADQERQTLEQVRGWLDG
;
A
#
# COMPACT_ATOMS: atom_id res chain seq x y z
N MET A 1 -68.60 -23.30 -34.13
CA MET A 1 -67.96 -23.08 -32.82
C MET A 1 -66.44 -23.04 -33.00
N PHE A 2 -65.85 -21.89 -33.17
CA PHE A 2 -64.40 -21.71 -33.39
C PHE A 2 -63.78 -21.15 -32.13
N ARG A 3 -62.94 -21.94 -31.45
CA ARG A 3 -62.11 -21.49 -30.31
C ARG A 3 -60.80 -20.92 -30.88
N ARG A 4 -60.61 -19.61 -30.77
CA ARG A 4 -59.38 -18.92 -31.07
C ARG A 4 -58.42 -19.07 -29.87
N HIS A 5 -57.29 -19.74 -30.05
CA HIS A 5 -56.17 -19.72 -29.12
C HIS A 5 -55.35 -18.45 -29.32
N PHE A 6 -55.33 -17.60 -28.32
CA PHE A 6 -54.47 -16.42 -28.25
C PHE A 6 -53.07 -16.88 -27.72
N LEU A 7 -52.10 -16.92 -28.59
CA LEU A 7 -50.70 -17.07 -28.22
C LEU A 7 -50.15 -15.71 -27.78
N GLN A 8 -49.95 -15.51 -26.49
CA GLN A 8 -49.24 -14.38 -25.94
C GLN A 8 -47.76 -14.64 -26.06
N ALA A 9 -47.05 -13.86 -26.87
CA ALA A 9 -45.59 -13.83 -26.95
C ALA A 9 -45.06 -13.01 -25.79
N LEU A 10 -44.27 -13.66 -24.91
CA LEU A 10 -43.49 -13.00 -23.90
C LEU A 10 -42.23 -12.37 -24.51
N PRO A 11 -41.90 -11.10 -24.26
CA PRO A 11 -40.65 -10.55 -24.67
C PRO A 11 -39.49 -11.11 -23.83
N LEU A 12 -38.50 -11.70 -24.50
CA LEU A 12 -37.22 -12.06 -23.91
C LEU A 12 -36.51 -10.75 -23.52
N ALA A 13 -36.45 -10.45 -22.22
CA ALA A 13 -35.57 -9.42 -21.71
C ALA A 13 -34.13 -9.92 -21.79
N ALA A 14 -33.35 -9.41 -22.75
CA ALA A 14 -31.92 -9.62 -22.80
C ALA A 14 -31.27 -8.92 -21.60
N ALA A 15 -30.85 -9.68 -20.62
CA ALA A 15 -30.02 -9.20 -19.53
C ALA A 15 -28.64 -8.83 -20.12
N ALA A 16 -28.40 -7.54 -20.28
CA ALA A 16 -27.07 -7.04 -20.59
C ALA A 16 -26.16 -7.31 -19.37
N VAL A 17 -25.33 -8.33 -19.48
CA VAL A 17 -24.25 -8.57 -18.54
C VAL A 17 -23.21 -7.47 -18.78
N SER A 18 -23.28 -6.41 -17.97
CA SER A 18 -22.24 -5.39 -17.94
C SER A 18 -20.99 -6.00 -17.33
N THR A 19 -20.07 -6.40 -18.19
CA THR A 19 -18.70 -6.74 -17.78
C THR A 19 -18.02 -5.46 -17.31
N VAL A 20 -18.01 -5.23 -16.00
CA VAL A 20 -17.18 -4.21 -15.38
C VAL A 20 -15.72 -4.60 -15.62
N PRO A 21 -14.92 -3.77 -16.33
CA PRO A 21 -13.51 -4.06 -16.46
C PRO A 21 -12.89 -4.06 -15.05
N LYS A 22 -12.24 -5.18 -14.69
CA LYS A 22 -11.37 -5.30 -13.51
C LYS A 22 -10.11 -4.44 -13.72
N GLY A 23 -10.28 -3.16 -13.90
CA GLY A 23 -9.25 -2.13 -13.83
C GLY A 23 -9.32 -1.53 -12.45
N ALA A 24 -8.51 -2.05 -11.57
CA ALA A 24 -8.49 -1.76 -10.16
C ALA A 24 -8.27 -0.27 -9.90
N PHE A 25 -9.31 0.41 -9.53
CA PHE A 25 -9.19 1.64 -8.78
C PHE A 25 -9.14 1.27 -7.30
N SER A 26 -7.93 1.07 -6.76
CA SER A 26 -7.74 1.13 -5.33
C SER A 26 -7.90 2.60 -4.92
N GLN A 27 -9.13 3.03 -4.70
CA GLN A 27 -9.38 4.31 -4.05
C GLN A 27 -8.96 4.16 -2.60
N ALA A 28 -8.20 5.14 -2.11
CA ALA A 28 -8.02 5.29 -0.68
C ALA A 28 -9.42 5.37 -0.04
N VAL A 29 -9.79 4.35 0.71
CA VAL A 29 -11.10 4.26 1.35
C VAL A 29 -11.04 5.10 2.62
N GLY A 30 -11.69 6.26 2.62
CA GLY A 30 -11.75 7.19 3.73
C GLY A 30 -12.07 8.59 3.20
N GLY A 31 -13.34 9.01 3.28
CA GLY A 31 -13.74 10.34 2.85
C GLY A 31 -13.38 11.37 3.92
N GLY A 32 -12.59 12.37 3.57
CA GLY A 32 -12.34 13.55 4.42
C GLY A 32 -11.15 13.47 5.37
N SER A 33 -10.50 12.33 5.56
CA SER A 33 -9.29 12.24 6.39
C SER A 33 -8.11 12.98 5.75
N LYS A 34 -7.39 13.74 6.57
CA LYS A 34 -6.11 14.38 6.22
C LYS A 34 -4.91 13.45 6.35
N THR A 35 -5.14 12.21 6.71
CA THR A 35 -4.13 11.19 6.95
C THR A 35 -4.25 10.06 5.93
N LEU A 36 -3.12 9.67 5.34
CA LEU A 36 -2.99 8.54 4.45
C LEU A 36 -2.10 7.47 5.10
N VAL A 37 -2.52 6.22 5.05
CA VAL A 37 -1.66 5.06 5.30
C VAL A 37 -1.34 4.42 3.95
N ALA A 38 -0.11 4.57 3.49
CA ALA A 38 0.40 3.93 2.28
C ALA A 38 1.38 2.83 2.67
N TYR A 39 1.18 1.61 2.19
CA TYR A 39 2.03 0.50 2.61
C TYR A 39 2.23 -0.53 1.51
N PHE A 40 3.38 -1.20 1.56
CA PHE A 40 3.67 -2.42 0.82
C PHE A 40 3.83 -3.59 1.80
N SER A 41 3.28 -4.75 1.47
CA SER A 41 3.40 -5.93 2.32
C SER A 41 3.44 -7.21 1.49
N ARG A 42 4.52 -8.00 1.59
CA ARG A 42 4.63 -9.29 0.91
C ARG A 42 3.93 -10.40 1.69
N THR A 43 4.23 -10.53 2.98
CA THR A 43 3.78 -11.65 3.83
C THR A 43 2.60 -11.30 4.74
N GLY A 44 2.14 -10.05 4.73
CA GLY A 44 1.02 -9.59 5.56
C GLY A 44 1.45 -8.83 6.82
N ASN A 45 2.67 -8.95 7.31
CA ASN A 45 3.11 -8.32 8.57
C ASN A 45 2.93 -6.80 8.57
N THR A 46 3.44 -6.11 7.54
CA THR A 46 3.25 -4.65 7.40
C THR A 46 1.78 -4.28 7.24
N ARG A 47 0.98 -5.12 6.56
CA ARG A 47 -0.46 -4.91 6.37
C ARG A 47 -1.21 -4.86 7.70
N VAL A 48 -0.90 -5.75 8.64
CA VAL A 48 -1.53 -5.76 9.98
C VAL A 48 -1.35 -4.42 10.68
N ILE A 49 -0.12 -3.88 10.65
CA ILE A 49 0.19 -2.58 11.25
C ILE A 49 -0.56 -1.46 10.51
N ALA A 50 -0.57 -1.47 9.17
CA ALA A 50 -1.27 -0.48 8.36
C ALA A 50 -2.76 -0.40 8.72
N TYR A 51 -3.41 -1.53 8.92
CA TYR A 51 -4.83 -1.56 9.31
C TYR A 51 -5.07 -1.07 10.73
N GLN A 52 -4.13 -1.27 11.67
CA GLN A 52 -4.21 -0.71 13.01
C GLN A 52 -4.09 0.82 12.98
N ILE A 53 -3.09 1.34 12.25
CA ILE A 53 -2.90 2.79 12.09
C ILE A 53 -4.14 3.42 11.43
N ARG A 54 -4.63 2.79 10.35
CA ARG A 54 -5.85 3.26 9.66
C ARG A 54 -7.01 3.44 10.64
N ARG A 55 -7.27 2.44 11.50
CA ARG A 55 -8.35 2.51 12.48
C ARG A 55 -8.12 3.57 13.54
N ALA A 56 -6.90 3.66 14.06
CA ALA A 56 -6.56 4.61 15.13
C ALA A 56 -6.58 6.09 14.68
N LYS A 57 -6.27 6.35 13.41
CA LYS A 57 -6.20 7.72 12.84
C LYS A 57 -7.36 8.04 11.90
N ASP A 58 -8.36 7.17 11.77
CA ASP A 58 -9.44 7.30 10.77
C ASP A 58 -8.89 7.65 9.39
N ALA A 59 -7.81 6.99 9.00
CA ALA A 59 -7.01 7.34 7.84
C ALA A 59 -7.52 6.67 6.56
N ALA A 60 -7.24 7.31 5.42
CA ALA A 60 -7.33 6.66 4.12
C ALA A 60 -6.25 5.57 4.00
N LEU A 61 -6.57 4.45 3.34
CA LEU A 61 -5.64 3.32 3.17
C LEU A 61 -5.30 3.13 1.69
N PHE A 62 -4.03 2.94 1.40
CA PHE A 62 -3.52 2.64 0.05
C PHE A 62 -2.47 1.53 0.12
N GLU A 63 -2.72 0.42 -0.55
CA GLU A 63 -1.73 -0.64 -0.74
C GLU A 63 -0.86 -0.31 -1.95
N ILE A 64 0.45 -0.27 -1.75
CA ILE A 64 1.45 0.01 -2.77
C ILE A 64 1.78 -1.31 -3.45
N ASP A 65 1.34 -1.48 -4.70
CA ASP A 65 1.62 -2.67 -5.48
C ASP A 65 2.43 -2.33 -6.73
N PRO A 66 3.43 -3.13 -7.09
CA PRO A 66 4.04 -3.04 -8.41
C PRO A 66 3.06 -3.50 -9.49
N ALA A 67 3.17 -2.95 -10.70
CA ALA A 67 2.34 -3.33 -11.83
C ALA A 67 2.48 -4.82 -12.18
N VAL A 68 3.69 -5.34 -12.03
CA VAL A 68 4.01 -6.78 -12.12
C VAL A 68 4.37 -7.24 -10.72
N ALA A 69 3.62 -8.20 -10.17
CA ALA A 69 3.86 -8.72 -8.84
C ALA A 69 5.27 -9.34 -8.72
N TYR A 70 5.89 -9.19 -7.56
CA TYR A 70 7.10 -9.92 -7.24
C TYR A 70 6.82 -11.44 -7.19
N PRO A 71 7.81 -12.29 -7.46
CA PRO A 71 7.65 -13.74 -7.35
C PRO A 71 7.13 -14.19 -5.99
N GLU A 72 6.37 -15.28 -5.96
CA GLU A 72 5.96 -15.91 -4.69
C GLU A 72 7.13 -16.58 -3.98
N ASP A 73 8.06 -17.13 -4.75
CA ASP A 73 9.29 -17.71 -4.23
C ASP A 73 10.17 -16.65 -3.55
N TYR A 74 10.71 -17.00 -2.38
CA TYR A 74 11.51 -16.08 -1.58
C TYR A 74 12.84 -15.73 -2.24
N GLU A 75 13.55 -16.74 -2.75
CA GLU A 75 14.89 -16.54 -3.34
C GLU A 75 14.81 -15.74 -4.65
N GLU A 76 13.79 -16.01 -5.47
CA GLU A 76 13.53 -15.25 -6.68
C GLU A 76 13.20 -13.78 -6.36
N THR A 77 12.37 -13.53 -5.34
CA THR A 77 12.07 -12.19 -4.86
C THR A 77 13.33 -11.45 -4.41
N VAL A 78 14.18 -12.12 -3.61
CA VAL A 78 15.45 -11.54 -3.12
C VAL A 78 16.37 -11.21 -4.30
N ALA A 79 16.52 -12.15 -5.24
CA ALA A 79 17.37 -11.96 -6.42
C ALA A 79 16.86 -10.80 -7.30
N GLN A 80 15.56 -10.69 -7.52
CA GLN A 80 14.96 -9.59 -8.27
C GLN A 80 15.18 -8.24 -7.55
N ALA A 81 14.85 -8.16 -6.27
CA ALA A 81 15.02 -6.94 -5.49
C ALA A 81 16.47 -6.45 -5.45
N ARG A 82 17.44 -7.38 -5.38
CA ARG A 82 18.87 -7.04 -5.47
C ARG A 82 19.24 -6.44 -6.83
N ARG A 83 18.79 -7.06 -7.93
CA ARG A 83 19.02 -6.52 -9.28
C ARG A 83 18.42 -5.14 -9.46
N GLU A 84 17.17 -4.96 -9.05
CA GLU A 84 16.45 -3.68 -9.14
C GLU A 84 17.15 -2.58 -8.30
N THR A 85 17.56 -2.93 -7.08
CA THR A 85 18.29 -2.00 -6.20
C THR A 85 19.63 -1.61 -6.79
N ALA A 86 20.42 -2.58 -7.29
CA ALA A 86 21.75 -2.33 -7.86
C ALA A 86 21.69 -1.50 -9.14
N SER A 87 20.66 -1.69 -9.97
CA SER A 87 20.46 -0.92 -11.20
C SER A 87 19.74 0.42 -10.99
N GLY A 88 19.21 0.68 -9.80
CA GLY A 88 18.34 1.83 -9.54
C GLY A 88 16.99 1.75 -10.24
N TYR A 89 16.57 0.56 -10.67
CA TYR A 89 15.28 0.36 -11.32
C TYR A 89 14.13 0.65 -10.36
N LEU A 90 13.16 1.38 -10.86
CA LEU A 90 11.94 1.76 -10.15
C LEU A 90 10.75 1.03 -10.82
N PRO A 91 10.23 -0.07 -10.24
CA PRO A 91 9.13 -0.80 -10.83
C PRO A 91 7.89 0.10 -10.95
N PRO A 92 7.18 0.08 -12.10
CA PRO A 92 5.93 0.80 -12.24
C PRO A 92 4.92 0.36 -11.19
N LEU A 93 4.15 1.30 -10.67
CA LEU A 93 3.08 1.01 -9.72
C LEU A 93 1.80 0.60 -10.45
N ARG A 94 1.03 -0.34 -9.87
CA ARG A 94 -0.28 -0.75 -10.38
C ARG A 94 -1.30 0.38 -10.31
N ALA A 95 -1.21 1.20 -9.27
CA ALA A 95 -2.08 2.34 -9.05
C ALA A 95 -1.31 3.48 -8.35
N SER A 96 -1.87 4.68 -8.37
CA SER A 96 -1.34 5.83 -7.65
C SER A 96 -2.42 6.51 -6.81
N VAL A 97 -2.00 7.22 -5.77
CA VAL A 97 -2.89 8.07 -4.97
C VAL A 97 -3.20 9.32 -5.78
N ARG A 98 -4.44 9.45 -6.27
CA ARG A 98 -4.84 10.52 -7.20
C ARG A 98 -4.63 11.93 -6.68
N GLN A 99 -4.85 12.13 -5.38
CA GLN A 99 -4.82 13.45 -4.75
C GLN A 99 -3.97 13.42 -3.48
N VAL A 100 -2.69 13.04 -3.61
CA VAL A 100 -1.77 12.98 -2.46
C VAL A 100 -1.67 14.33 -1.73
N ARG A 101 -1.91 15.45 -2.44
CA ARG A 101 -1.87 16.81 -1.88
C ARG A 101 -2.92 17.07 -0.82
N GLN A 102 -4.03 16.33 -0.80
CA GLN A 102 -5.10 16.49 0.21
C GLN A 102 -4.69 16.00 1.61
N TYR A 103 -3.63 15.19 1.71
CA TYR A 103 -3.16 14.64 2.97
C TYR A 103 -2.05 15.50 3.57
N ASP A 104 -2.13 15.76 4.87
CA ASP A 104 -1.11 16.47 5.63
C ASP A 104 -0.10 15.49 6.26
N ALA A 105 -0.57 14.26 6.55
CA ALA A 105 0.23 13.19 7.12
C ALA A 105 0.18 11.92 6.26
N VAL A 106 1.34 11.26 6.11
CA VAL A 106 1.49 9.99 5.41
C VAL A 106 2.21 8.98 6.31
N TYR A 107 1.51 7.94 6.71
CA TYR A 107 2.11 6.76 7.33
C TYR A 107 2.61 5.84 6.22
N LEU A 108 3.93 5.68 6.12
CA LEU A 108 4.57 4.92 5.04
C LEU A 108 5.13 3.61 5.56
N GLY A 109 4.48 2.49 5.19
CA GLY A 109 4.79 1.16 5.69
C GLY A 109 5.46 0.24 4.69
N PHE A 110 6.51 -0.48 5.11
CA PHE A 110 7.16 -1.46 4.24
C PHE A 110 8.06 -2.44 5.01
N PRO A 111 8.30 -3.65 4.46
CA PRO A 111 9.31 -4.56 4.97
C PRO A 111 10.70 -4.14 4.51
N ILE A 112 11.72 -4.45 5.30
CA ILE A 112 13.12 -4.33 4.88
C ILE A 112 13.45 -5.43 3.87
N TRP A 113 14.04 -5.05 2.73
CA TRP A 113 14.56 -5.96 1.73
C TRP A 113 16.05 -5.68 1.47
N GLY A 114 16.93 -6.65 1.81
CA GLY A 114 18.36 -6.49 1.62
C GLY A 114 18.94 -5.27 2.35
N MET A 115 18.49 -5.02 3.59
CA MET A 115 18.92 -3.92 4.45
C MET A 115 18.55 -2.53 3.91
N THR A 116 17.51 -2.42 3.10
CA THR A 116 17.08 -1.15 2.49
C THR A 116 15.57 -1.13 2.22
N ALA A 117 15.03 0.05 1.88
CA ALA A 117 13.67 0.19 1.41
C ALA A 117 13.50 -0.53 0.04
N PRO A 118 12.44 -1.35 -0.14
CA PRO A 118 12.17 -2.03 -1.39
C PRO A 118 12.07 -1.09 -2.60
N PRO A 119 12.44 -1.54 -3.81
CA PRO A 119 12.35 -0.71 -5.02
C PRO A 119 10.96 -0.13 -5.26
N VAL A 120 9.89 -0.89 -4.99
CA VAL A 120 8.50 -0.42 -5.13
C VAL A 120 8.16 0.76 -4.20
N ILE A 121 8.77 0.85 -3.02
CA ILE A 121 8.64 1.99 -2.10
C ILE A 121 9.35 3.22 -2.66
N ARG A 122 10.52 3.02 -3.25
CA ARG A 122 11.24 4.10 -3.95
C ARG A 122 10.43 4.64 -5.12
N SER A 123 9.75 3.75 -5.87
CA SER A 123 8.79 4.14 -6.92
C SER A 123 7.66 4.99 -6.36
N PHE A 124 7.07 4.58 -5.24
CA PHE A 124 5.99 5.32 -4.60
C PHE A 124 6.42 6.74 -4.21
N ILE A 125 7.57 6.87 -3.54
CA ILE A 125 8.08 8.18 -3.09
C ILE A 125 8.40 9.08 -4.30
N ARG A 126 8.91 8.51 -5.40
CA ARG A 126 9.23 9.27 -6.61
C ARG A 126 8.01 9.73 -7.40
N THR A 127 6.91 8.96 -7.34
CA THR A 127 5.67 9.28 -8.08
C THR A 127 4.68 10.13 -7.30
N HIS A 128 4.90 10.31 -5.99
CA HIS A 128 4.02 11.08 -5.13
C HIS A 128 4.79 12.22 -4.45
N ASP A 129 4.29 13.43 -4.59
CA ASP A 129 4.89 14.61 -3.94
C ASP A 129 4.57 14.59 -2.43
N LEU A 130 5.56 14.20 -1.63
CA LEU A 130 5.49 14.17 -0.17
C LEU A 130 6.03 15.45 0.48
N SER A 131 6.34 16.48 -0.30
CA SER A 131 6.86 17.75 0.22
C SER A 131 5.91 18.37 1.24
N GLU A 132 6.47 18.92 2.30
CA GLU A 132 5.77 19.58 3.43
C GLU A 132 4.80 18.66 4.21
N LYS A 133 4.80 17.36 3.95
CA LYS A 133 3.96 16.40 4.67
C LYS A 133 4.71 15.80 5.85
N ALA A 134 3.97 15.55 6.95
CA ALA A 134 4.47 14.73 8.04
C ALA A 134 4.51 13.26 7.58
N VAL A 135 5.70 12.68 7.43
CA VAL A 135 5.88 11.28 7.01
C VAL A 135 6.28 10.45 8.21
N TYR A 136 5.46 9.45 8.55
CA TYR A 136 5.63 8.51 9.66
C TYR A 136 6.02 7.13 9.11
N PRO A 137 7.30 6.76 9.06
CA PRO A 137 7.69 5.44 8.60
C PRO A 137 7.31 4.37 9.61
N PHE A 138 6.76 3.24 9.16
CA PHE A 138 6.64 2.03 9.96
C PHE A 138 7.19 0.85 9.16
N ILE A 139 8.20 0.19 9.74
CA ILE A 139 9.07 -0.71 9.01
C ILE A 139 9.12 -2.06 9.72
N THR A 140 8.82 -3.13 8.99
CA THR A 140 8.94 -4.49 9.48
C THR A 140 10.24 -5.13 9.01
N HIS A 141 10.84 -6.00 9.84
CA HIS A 141 12.10 -6.68 9.54
C HIS A 141 12.17 -8.05 10.22
N GLY A 142 13.03 -8.93 9.72
CA GLY A 142 13.28 -10.26 10.30
C GLY A 142 14.44 -10.27 11.30
N GLY A 143 14.53 -9.29 12.21
CA GLY A 143 15.57 -9.23 13.26
C GLY A 143 16.82 -8.42 12.88
N TYR A 144 16.96 -7.94 11.63
CA TYR A 144 18.17 -7.22 11.18
C TYR A 144 18.09 -5.69 11.29
N GLY A 145 16.98 -5.15 11.82
CA GLY A 145 16.79 -3.70 11.97
C GLY A 145 16.46 -2.99 10.66
N LEU A 146 16.68 -1.67 10.62
CA LEU A 146 16.21 -0.77 9.56
C LEU A 146 17.14 -0.67 8.36
N GLY A 147 18.38 -1.11 8.47
CA GLY A 147 19.40 -0.86 7.45
C GLY A 147 19.50 0.64 7.12
N ASN A 148 19.66 0.98 5.85
CA ASN A 148 19.73 2.37 5.37
C ASN A 148 18.35 2.92 4.90
N SER A 149 17.24 2.27 5.29
CA SER A 149 15.91 2.61 4.76
C SER A 149 15.50 4.05 5.04
N ILE A 150 15.85 4.58 6.21
CA ILE A 150 15.51 5.96 6.57
C ILE A 150 16.30 6.96 5.71
N ASP A 151 17.57 6.70 5.45
CA ASP A 151 18.39 7.54 4.57
C ASP A 151 17.84 7.55 3.15
N VAL A 152 17.36 6.39 2.67
CA VAL A 152 16.71 6.28 1.36
C VAL A 152 15.43 7.10 1.31
N VAL A 153 14.55 7.00 2.32
CA VAL A 153 13.31 7.79 2.38
C VAL A 153 13.64 9.28 2.42
N THR A 154 14.59 9.70 3.26
CA THR A 154 15.01 11.09 3.40
C THR A 154 15.58 11.64 2.08
N SER A 155 16.42 10.86 1.39
CA SER A 155 17.03 11.29 0.13
C SER A 155 16.00 11.43 -1.00
N LEU A 156 14.97 10.60 -1.01
CA LEU A 156 13.93 10.61 -2.03
C LEU A 156 12.82 11.65 -1.76
N ALA A 157 12.60 12.02 -0.50
CA ALA A 157 11.63 13.02 -0.08
C ALA A 157 12.28 14.09 0.82
N PRO A 158 13.26 14.86 0.33
CA PRO A 158 14.09 15.77 1.15
C PRO A 158 13.30 16.95 1.76
N ARG A 159 12.10 17.24 1.25
CA ARG A 159 11.24 18.30 1.78
C ARG A 159 10.08 17.75 2.64
N ALA A 160 10.05 16.45 2.89
CA ALA A 160 9.10 15.86 3.83
C ALA A 160 9.58 16.05 5.27
N HIS A 161 8.64 16.21 6.20
CA HIS A 161 8.91 16.27 7.63
C HIS A 161 8.91 14.85 8.20
N LEU A 162 10.06 14.19 8.14
CA LEU A 162 10.19 12.82 8.63
C LEU A 162 10.01 12.76 10.15
N LYS A 163 9.14 11.89 10.60
CA LYS A 163 8.81 11.65 12.01
C LYS A 163 9.52 10.40 12.55
N PRO A 164 9.54 10.18 13.85
CA PRO A 164 10.13 8.98 14.42
C PRO A 164 9.60 7.72 13.76
N VAL A 165 10.50 6.77 13.47
CA VAL A 165 10.16 5.50 12.81
C VAL A 165 9.64 4.49 13.82
N LEU A 166 8.58 3.78 13.46
CA LEU A 166 8.20 2.54 14.13
C LEU A 166 8.94 1.37 13.46
N SER A 167 9.84 0.74 14.21
CA SER A 167 10.59 -0.45 13.79
C SER A 167 10.03 -1.68 14.49
N MET A 168 9.65 -2.70 13.73
CA MET A 168 9.05 -3.91 14.29
C MET A 168 9.66 -5.16 13.67
N GLU A 169 10.07 -6.06 14.55
CA GLU A 169 10.44 -7.40 14.14
C GLU A 169 9.18 -8.19 13.74
N ALA A 170 9.23 -8.88 12.59
CA ALA A 170 8.12 -9.68 12.09
C ALA A 170 7.85 -10.88 13.01
N ASP A 171 6.59 -11.36 12.98
CA ASP A 171 6.08 -12.53 13.71
C ASP A 171 5.87 -12.36 15.25
N GLN A 172 5.83 -11.14 15.75
CA GLN A 172 5.51 -10.87 17.15
C GLN A 172 4.11 -10.26 17.30
N GLU A 173 3.06 -11.02 17.00
CA GLU A 173 1.69 -10.52 16.91
C GLU A 173 1.19 -9.75 18.13
N ARG A 174 1.48 -10.22 19.33
CA ARG A 174 0.95 -9.62 20.57
C ARG A 174 1.69 -8.32 20.94
N GLN A 175 3.00 -8.30 20.84
CA GLN A 175 3.84 -7.12 21.10
C GLN A 175 3.61 -6.04 20.02
N THR A 176 3.29 -6.45 18.79
CA THR A 176 2.97 -5.57 17.67
C THR A 176 1.85 -4.58 18.01
N LEU A 177 0.76 -5.06 18.58
CA LEU A 177 -0.40 -4.20 18.87
C LEU A 177 -0.11 -3.18 19.97
N GLU A 178 0.63 -3.56 21.00
CA GLU A 178 0.99 -2.68 22.12
C GLU A 178 1.99 -1.60 21.68
N GLN A 179 3.00 -1.97 20.89
CA GLN A 179 3.97 -1.03 20.35
C GLN A 179 3.35 -0.03 19.40
N VAL A 180 2.43 -0.48 18.53
CA VAL A 180 1.72 0.43 17.60
C VAL A 180 0.86 1.44 18.37
N ARG A 181 0.14 0.99 19.39
CA ARG A 181 -0.66 1.91 20.22
C ARG A 181 0.21 2.96 20.90
N GLY A 182 1.27 2.54 21.60
CA GLY A 182 2.18 3.47 22.28
C GLY A 182 2.79 4.51 21.32
N TRP A 183 3.13 4.12 20.10
CA TRP A 183 3.65 5.06 19.09
C TRP A 183 2.60 6.04 18.56
N LEU A 184 1.34 5.61 18.42
CA LEU A 184 0.25 6.48 17.95
C LEU A 184 -0.20 7.50 18.99
N ASP A 185 0.01 7.20 20.28
CA ASP A 185 -0.41 8.05 21.40
C ASP A 185 0.68 9.09 21.78
N GLY A 186 1.92 8.93 21.30
CA GLY A 186 3.04 9.88 21.49
C GLY A 186 3.11 10.94 20.41
#